data_177cbff83350d404d58448a399af4261
#
_entry.id   177cbff83350d404d58448a399af4261
#
_cell.length_a   1.000
_cell.length_b   1.000
_cell.length_c   1.000
_cell.angle_alpha   90.00
_cell.angle_beta   90.00
_cell.angle_gamma   90.00
#
_symmetry.space_group_name_H-M   'P 1'
#
loop_
_entity.id
_entity.type
_entity.pdbx_description
1 polymer ?
#
loop_
_entity_poly.entity_id
_entity_poly.type
_entity_poly.pdbx_seq_one_letter_code
_entity_poly.pdbx_strand_id
1 'polypeptide(L)'
;SEDYIMYNTVRVDLLQKYKDILEENKELTFIRFAKGIEYGELNYKNYKDLYVLNNKLPYFYSQTAAIWRTRDLEKIFVYSDDLHIANLDYENSFEYKATKVCEGLDIKGLFCYNGEPKRGIYHHDSFVFPYIATALVKGKWNLSEYKRELEPLLIKYQINPDTRGVQ
;
A
#
# COMPACT_ATOMS: atom_id res chain seq x y z
N SER A 1 8.25 -2.90 6.44
CA SER A 1 9.38 -2.28 5.72
C SER A 1 9.93 -1.11 6.54
N GLU A 2 11.25 -0.97 6.66
CA GLU A 2 11.91 0.14 7.36
C GLU A 2 11.75 1.48 6.62
N ASP A 3 11.23 1.43 5.39
CA ASP A 3 11.05 2.60 4.54
C ASP A 3 9.73 3.35 4.83
N TYR A 4 8.85 2.77 5.64
CA TYR A 4 7.54 3.36 5.93
C TYR A 4 7.58 4.21 7.20
N ILE A 5 7.32 5.49 7.05
CA ILE A 5 7.33 6.43 8.18
C ILE A 5 6.01 7.19 8.23
N MET A 6 5.34 7.12 9.38
CA MET A 6 4.14 7.91 9.64
C MET A 6 4.51 9.37 9.87
N TYR A 7 3.87 10.28 9.15
CA TYR A 7 4.10 11.71 9.30
C TYR A 7 2.88 12.49 9.86
N ASN A 8 1.74 11.82 9.94
CA ASN A 8 0.53 12.43 10.50
C ASN A 8 -0.34 11.36 11.19
N THR A 9 -1.44 11.80 11.79
CA THR A 9 -2.38 10.93 12.53
C THR A 9 -3.26 10.11 11.57
N VAL A 10 -3.42 8.84 11.86
CA VAL A 10 -4.33 7.95 11.14
C VAL A 10 -5.79 8.39 11.34
N ARG A 11 -6.58 8.35 10.29
CA ARG A 11 -8.01 8.64 10.30
C ARG A 11 -8.80 7.41 10.73
N VAL A 12 -8.91 7.22 12.05
CA VAL A 12 -9.59 6.07 12.65
C VAL A 12 -11.07 6.01 12.26
N ASP A 13 -11.71 7.17 12.10
CA ASP A 13 -13.07 7.29 11.60
C ASP A 13 -13.25 6.65 10.20
N LEU A 14 -12.28 6.87 9.31
CA LEU A 14 -12.28 6.27 7.98
C LEU A 14 -11.93 4.77 8.01
N LEU A 15 -11.04 4.35 8.91
CA LEU A 15 -10.77 2.92 9.10
C LEU A 15 -12.04 2.17 9.50
N GLN A 16 -12.82 2.73 10.44
CA GLN A 16 -14.08 2.14 10.83
C GLN A 16 -15.08 2.10 9.67
N LYS A 17 -15.24 3.21 8.92
CA LYS A 17 -16.08 3.27 7.72
C LYS A 17 -15.71 2.14 6.72
N TYR A 18 -14.43 1.95 6.43
CA TYR A 18 -14.01 0.95 5.46
C TYR A 18 -14.12 -0.48 5.98
N LYS A 19 -13.96 -0.67 7.30
CA LYS A 19 -14.26 -1.95 7.95
C LYS A 19 -15.73 -2.31 7.75
N ASP A 20 -16.63 -1.36 8.01
CA ASP A 20 -18.08 -1.57 7.88
C ASP A 20 -18.45 -1.89 6.40
N ILE A 21 -17.85 -1.18 5.44
CA ILE A 21 -18.02 -1.49 4.00
C ILE A 21 -17.58 -2.91 3.67
N LEU A 22 -16.45 -3.38 4.21
CA LEU A 22 -16.04 -4.78 4.03
C LEU A 22 -17.04 -5.74 4.67
N GLU A 23 -17.56 -5.44 5.86
CA GLU A 23 -18.52 -6.31 6.55
C GLU A 23 -19.83 -6.44 5.78
N GLU A 24 -20.30 -5.37 5.15
CA GLU A 24 -21.51 -5.35 4.33
C GLU A 24 -21.32 -6.02 2.95
N ASN A 25 -20.12 -6.01 2.39
CA ASN A 25 -19.83 -6.52 1.05
C ASN A 25 -18.91 -7.74 1.13
N LYS A 26 -19.54 -8.91 1.34
CA LYS A 26 -18.82 -10.17 1.60
C LYS A 26 -17.96 -10.66 0.42
N GLU A 27 -18.21 -10.15 -0.79
CA GLU A 27 -17.43 -10.40 -2.00
C GLU A 27 -16.07 -9.71 -1.98
N LEU A 28 -15.91 -8.64 -1.17
CA LEU A 28 -14.65 -7.92 -1.05
C LEU A 28 -13.75 -8.57 -0.01
N THR A 29 -12.47 -8.62 -0.30
CA THR A 29 -11.44 -9.18 0.58
C THR A 29 -10.65 -8.10 1.31
N PHE A 30 -10.37 -6.98 0.64
CA PHE A 30 -9.58 -5.91 1.24
C PHE A 30 -9.87 -4.53 0.65
N ILE A 31 -9.43 -3.50 1.37
CA ILE A 31 -9.38 -2.11 0.90
C ILE A 31 -7.99 -1.56 1.18
N ARG A 32 -7.28 -1.14 0.14
CA ARG A 32 -5.98 -0.48 0.21
C ARG A 32 -6.17 1.01 0.44
N PHE A 33 -5.29 1.62 1.24
CA PHE A 33 -5.41 3.04 1.61
C PHE A 33 -4.61 4.00 0.73
N ALA A 34 -4.02 3.53 -0.35
CA ALA A 34 -3.33 4.37 -1.31
C ALA A 34 -3.55 3.88 -2.75
N LYS A 35 -3.63 4.81 -3.70
CA LYS A 35 -3.66 4.52 -5.13
C LYS A 35 -2.25 4.23 -5.65
N GLY A 36 -2.07 3.13 -6.36
CA GLY A 36 -0.89 2.85 -7.19
C GLY A 36 -0.98 3.56 -8.55
N ILE A 37 0.11 3.62 -9.29
CA ILE A 37 0.19 4.35 -10.56
C ILE A 37 -0.61 3.70 -11.69
N GLU A 38 -0.71 2.38 -11.69
CA GLU A 38 -1.34 1.60 -12.76
C GLU A 38 -2.84 1.37 -12.54
N TYR A 39 -3.39 1.92 -11.44
CA TYR A 39 -4.77 1.69 -11.09
C TYR A 39 -5.71 2.65 -11.82
N GLY A 40 -6.66 2.07 -12.54
CA GLY A 40 -7.77 2.83 -13.12
C GLY A 40 -8.69 3.43 -12.03
N GLU A 41 -9.61 4.29 -12.46
CA GLU A 41 -10.54 4.99 -11.56
C GLU A 41 -11.99 4.54 -11.83
N LEU A 42 -12.24 3.22 -11.75
CA LEU A 42 -13.59 2.69 -11.80
C LEU A 42 -14.18 2.67 -10.39
N ASN A 43 -15.11 3.57 -10.11
CA ASN A 43 -15.76 3.66 -8.81
C ASN A 43 -16.45 2.36 -8.42
N TYR A 44 -16.33 2.00 -7.16
CA TYR A 44 -17.08 0.91 -6.57
C TYR A 44 -18.45 1.40 -6.09
N LYS A 45 -19.51 0.95 -6.76
CA LYS A 45 -20.90 1.34 -6.45
C LYS A 45 -21.04 2.89 -6.42
N ASN A 46 -21.64 3.43 -5.38
CA ASN A 46 -21.87 4.87 -5.21
C ASN A 46 -20.81 5.54 -4.32
N TYR A 47 -19.72 4.85 -3.98
CA TYR A 47 -18.64 5.42 -3.18
C TYR A 47 -17.73 6.26 -4.06
N LYS A 48 -17.57 7.55 -3.72
CA LYS A 48 -16.78 8.50 -4.50
C LYS A 48 -15.26 8.34 -4.28
N ASP A 49 -14.90 7.75 -3.15
CA ASP A 49 -13.53 7.59 -2.66
C ASP A 49 -13.01 6.15 -2.73
N LEU A 50 -13.81 5.23 -3.29
CA LEU A 50 -13.44 3.82 -3.45
C LEU A 50 -13.50 3.39 -4.91
N TYR A 51 -12.44 2.73 -5.34
CA TYR A 51 -12.26 2.29 -6.71
C TYR A 51 -11.92 0.80 -6.77
N VAL A 52 -12.38 0.15 -7.84
CA VAL A 52 -12.12 -1.28 -8.06
C VAL A 52 -10.67 -1.50 -8.43
N LEU A 53 -10.02 -2.43 -7.74
CA LEU A 53 -8.67 -2.85 -8.06
C LEU A 53 -8.72 -4.08 -8.96
N ASN A 54 -8.08 -4.00 -10.13
CA ASN A 54 -8.00 -5.11 -11.07
C ASN A 54 -6.96 -6.13 -10.60
N ASN A 55 -7.39 -7.37 -10.32
CA ASN A 55 -6.54 -8.44 -9.78
C ASN A 55 -5.49 -8.99 -10.75
N LYS A 56 -5.50 -8.57 -12.01
CA LYS A 56 -4.50 -8.91 -13.01
C LYS A 56 -3.33 -7.93 -13.08
N LEU A 57 -3.43 -6.80 -12.35
CA LEU A 57 -2.37 -5.80 -12.34
C LEU A 57 -1.18 -6.23 -11.47
N PRO A 58 0.04 -5.86 -11.86
CA PRO A 58 1.20 -5.98 -10.99
C PRO A 58 0.93 -5.31 -9.64
N TYR A 59 1.49 -5.86 -8.57
CA TYR A 59 1.28 -5.33 -7.22
C TYR A 59 -0.19 -5.24 -6.77
N PHE A 60 -1.08 -6.09 -7.33
CA PHE A 60 -2.42 -6.23 -6.77
C PHE A 60 -2.36 -6.56 -5.27
N TYR A 61 -1.53 -7.54 -4.88
CA TYR A 61 -1.04 -7.61 -3.51
C TYR A 61 0.18 -6.69 -3.36
N SER A 62 0.21 -5.86 -2.33
CA SER A 62 1.40 -5.13 -1.93
C SER A 62 1.40 -4.89 -0.42
N GLN A 63 2.58 -4.71 0.15
CA GLN A 63 2.78 -4.48 1.59
C GLN A 63 2.40 -3.04 2.02
N THR A 64 1.65 -2.31 1.20
CA THR A 64 1.12 -0.99 1.55
C THR A 64 -0.01 -1.09 2.58
N ALA A 65 -0.27 0.01 3.29
CA ALA A 65 -1.32 0.05 4.29
C ALA A 65 -2.69 -0.32 3.69
N ALA A 66 -3.34 -1.31 4.27
CA ALA A 66 -4.63 -1.84 3.84
C ALA A 66 -5.37 -2.51 4.99
N ILE A 67 -6.69 -2.61 4.89
CA ILE A 67 -7.51 -3.45 5.76
C ILE A 67 -7.90 -4.72 5.01
N TRP A 68 -7.71 -5.88 5.64
CA TRP A 68 -7.93 -7.20 5.07
C TRP A 68 -8.89 -8.04 5.89
N ARG A 69 -9.62 -8.93 5.24
CA ARG A 69 -10.22 -10.08 5.95
C ARG A 69 -9.11 -11.04 6.33
N THR A 70 -8.90 -11.25 7.61
CA THR A 70 -7.81 -12.08 8.16
C THR A 70 -7.77 -13.46 7.52
N ARG A 71 -8.92 -14.13 7.40
CA ARG A 71 -9.01 -15.48 6.82
C ARG A 71 -8.48 -15.54 5.37
N ASP A 72 -8.75 -14.51 4.58
CA ASP A 72 -8.35 -14.51 3.18
C ASP A 72 -6.87 -14.10 3.03
N LEU A 73 -6.41 -13.19 3.89
CA LEU A 73 -4.99 -12.86 3.98
C LEU A 73 -4.14 -14.08 4.39
N GLU A 74 -4.60 -14.86 5.37
CA GLU A 74 -3.94 -16.08 5.80
C GLU A 74 -3.77 -17.08 4.64
N LYS A 75 -4.80 -17.31 3.82
CA LYS A 75 -4.71 -18.16 2.62
C LYS A 75 -3.65 -17.64 1.64
N ILE A 76 -3.60 -16.32 1.41
CA ILE A 76 -2.61 -15.73 0.51
C ILE A 76 -1.19 -16.03 1.00
N PHE A 77 -0.93 -15.91 2.31
CA PHE A 77 0.39 -16.21 2.87
C PHE A 77 0.74 -17.69 2.70
N VAL A 78 -0.15 -18.62 3.09
CA VAL A 78 0.07 -20.06 2.98
C VAL A 78 0.36 -20.47 1.53
N TYR A 79 -0.49 -20.06 0.60
CA TYR A 79 -0.31 -20.46 -0.82
C TYR A 79 0.88 -19.76 -1.49
N SER A 80 1.31 -18.61 -1.00
CA SER A 80 2.50 -17.93 -1.54
C SER A 80 3.80 -18.65 -1.15
N ASP A 81 3.85 -19.26 0.03
CA ASP A 81 5.00 -20.06 0.47
C ASP A 81 5.16 -21.34 -0.37
N ASP A 82 4.05 -21.92 -0.81
CA ASP A 82 4.04 -23.12 -1.64
C ASP A 82 4.42 -22.87 -3.12
N LEU A 83 4.38 -21.60 -3.56
CA LEU A 83 4.72 -21.23 -4.93
C LEU A 83 6.24 -21.19 -5.17
N HIS A 84 6.76 -22.26 -5.79
CA HIS A 84 8.13 -22.31 -6.29
C HIS A 84 8.17 -21.69 -7.70
N ILE A 85 8.63 -20.44 -7.82
CA ILE A 85 8.85 -19.78 -9.11
C ILE A 85 10.36 -19.81 -9.40
N ALA A 86 10.74 -20.42 -10.51
CA ALA A 86 12.15 -20.50 -10.94
C ALA A 86 12.55 -19.18 -11.64
N ASN A 87 13.66 -18.60 -11.19
CA ASN A 87 14.61 -17.82 -11.99
C ASN A 87 14.49 -16.32 -12.23
N LEU A 88 13.80 -15.47 -11.44
CA LEU A 88 14.08 -14.02 -11.51
C LEU A 88 13.93 -13.36 -10.13
N ASP A 89 14.80 -12.41 -9.78
CA ASP A 89 14.81 -11.76 -8.45
C ASP A 89 13.49 -11.08 -8.07
N TYR A 90 12.79 -10.49 -9.04
CA TYR A 90 11.48 -9.87 -8.82
C TYR A 90 10.36 -10.91 -8.67
N GLU A 91 10.35 -11.94 -9.52
CA GLU A 91 9.34 -13.01 -9.51
C GLU A 91 9.44 -13.90 -8.26
N ASN A 92 10.57 -13.87 -7.58
CA ASN A 92 10.75 -14.49 -6.28
C ASN A 92 10.28 -13.61 -5.10
N SER A 93 9.91 -12.36 -5.35
CA SER A 93 9.39 -11.51 -4.28
C SER A 93 8.05 -12.04 -3.75
N PHE A 94 7.86 -11.92 -2.45
CA PHE A 94 6.59 -12.30 -1.82
C PHE A 94 5.39 -11.58 -2.45
N GLU A 95 5.53 -10.30 -2.77
CA GLU A 95 4.45 -9.51 -3.39
C GLU A 95 4.02 -10.05 -4.76
N TYR A 96 4.98 -10.50 -5.58
CA TYR A 96 4.65 -11.12 -6.85
C TYR A 96 3.91 -12.44 -6.67
N LYS A 97 4.42 -13.33 -5.82
CA LYS A 97 3.77 -14.62 -5.51
C LYS A 97 2.36 -14.40 -4.96
N ALA A 98 2.21 -13.52 -3.99
CA ALA A 98 0.92 -13.19 -3.39
C ALA A 98 -0.05 -12.59 -4.42
N THR A 99 0.42 -11.77 -5.37
CA THR A 99 -0.40 -11.26 -6.48
C THR A 99 -0.90 -12.42 -7.35
N LYS A 100 -0.06 -13.41 -7.67
CA LYS A 100 -0.46 -14.59 -8.45
C LYS A 100 -1.47 -15.45 -7.71
N VAL A 101 -1.30 -15.63 -6.40
CA VAL A 101 -2.29 -16.30 -5.56
C VAL A 101 -3.62 -15.54 -5.56
N CYS A 102 -3.60 -14.22 -5.43
CA CYS A 102 -4.80 -13.39 -5.48
C CYS A 102 -5.55 -13.54 -6.83
N GLU A 103 -4.81 -13.56 -7.95
CA GLU A 103 -5.38 -13.80 -9.29
C GLU A 103 -6.06 -15.18 -9.35
N GLY A 104 -5.36 -16.24 -8.91
CA GLY A 104 -5.87 -17.61 -8.93
C GLY A 104 -7.09 -17.85 -8.02
N LEU A 105 -7.19 -17.13 -6.91
CA LEU A 105 -8.33 -17.18 -5.99
C LEU A 105 -9.47 -16.21 -6.33
N ASP A 106 -9.37 -15.45 -7.42
CA ASP A 106 -10.29 -14.37 -7.81
C ASP A 106 -10.55 -13.38 -6.66
N ILE A 107 -9.49 -13.00 -5.95
CA ILE A 107 -9.58 -12.03 -4.86
C ILE A 107 -10.06 -10.68 -5.39
N LYS A 108 -11.01 -10.07 -4.70
CA LYS A 108 -11.55 -8.76 -5.03
C LYS A 108 -11.13 -7.73 -4.00
N GLY A 109 -10.50 -6.66 -4.47
CA GLY A 109 -10.02 -5.57 -3.64
C GLY A 109 -10.42 -4.21 -4.17
N LEU A 110 -10.40 -3.25 -3.28
CA LEU A 110 -10.58 -1.84 -3.61
C LEU A 110 -9.36 -1.04 -3.19
N PHE A 111 -9.24 0.19 -3.69
CA PHE A 111 -8.34 1.18 -3.15
C PHE A 111 -9.06 2.50 -2.87
N CYS A 112 -8.56 3.23 -1.87
CA CYS A 112 -9.01 4.57 -1.54
C CYS A 112 -8.24 5.61 -2.33
N TYR A 113 -8.93 6.60 -2.88
CA TYR A 113 -8.35 7.75 -3.53
C TYR A 113 -9.33 8.92 -3.55
N ASN A 114 -8.86 10.11 -3.22
CA ASN A 114 -9.68 11.33 -3.18
C ASN A 114 -8.92 12.53 -3.79
N GLY A 115 -8.10 12.26 -4.82
CA GLY A 115 -7.30 13.29 -5.49
C GLY A 115 -5.95 13.58 -4.84
N GLU A 116 -5.44 12.68 -3.98
CA GLU A 116 -4.15 12.85 -3.33
C GLU A 116 -3.02 12.96 -4.36
N PRO A 117 -1.98 13.78 -4.07
CA PRO A 117 -0.85 13.96 -4.96
C PRO A 117 -0.09 12.64 -5.16
N LYS A 118 0.38 12.45 -6.39
CA LYS A 118 1.33 11.40 -6.70
C LYS A 118 2.69 11.72 -6.07
N ARG A 119 3.29 10.74 -5.44
CA ARG A 119 4.62 10.85 -4.84
C ARG A 119 5.56 9.84 -5.44
N GLY A 120 6.71 10.32 -5.91
CA GLY A 120 7.67 9.47 -6.59
C GLY A 120 7.08 8.78 -7.82
N ILE A 121 7.50 7.52 -8.05
CA ILE A 121 7.13 6.76 -9.26
C ILE A 121 5.88 5.88 -9.04
N TYR A 122 5.69 5.32 -7.84
CA TYR A 122 4.86 4.14 -7.66
C TYR A 122 3.51 4.33 -6.97
N HIS A 123 3.26 5.44 -6.26
CA HIS A 123 2.05 5.60 -5.46
C HIS A 123 1.63 7.06 -5.28
N HIS A 124 0.44 7.23 -4.73
CA HIS A 124 -0.10 8.50 -4.27
C HIS A 124 -0.09 8.54 -2.74
N ASP A 125 -0.16 9.72 -2.17
CA ASP A 125 -0.36 9.87 -0.72
C ASP A 125 -1.65 9.18 -0.27
N SER A 126 -1.78 8.94 1.03
CA SER A 126 -2.98 8.37 1.63
C SER A 126 -3.63 9.36 2.58
N PHE A 127 -4.91 9.68 2.35
CA PHE A 127 -5.68 10.50 3.27
C PHE A 127 -6.21 9.73 4.48
N VAL A 128 -6.14 8.40 4.45
CA VAL A 128 -6.57 7.51 5.53
C VAL A 128 -5.44 7.18 6.48
N PHE A 129 -4.29 6.82 5.90
CA PHE A 129 -3.11 6.33 6.61
C PHE A 129 -1.88 7.11 6.15
N PRO A 130 -1.65 8.33 6.71
CA PRO A 130 -0.63 9.26 6.21
C PRO A 130 0.78 8.77 6.51
N TYR A 131 1.40 8.09 5.57
CA TYR A 131 2.74 7.54 5.68
C TYR A 131 3.57 7.85 4.43
N ILE A 132 4.88 7.90 4.62
CA ILE A 132 5.84 7.96 3.54
C ILE A 132 6.21 6.52 3.19
N ALA A 133 5.90 6.08 1.98
CA ALA A 133 6.17 4.71 1.57
C ALA A 133 7.61 4.47 1.10
N THR A 134 8.34 5.53 0.79
CA THR A 134 9.72 5.49 0.31
C THR A 134 10.56 6.56 0.99
N ALA A 135 10.55 6.58 2.32
CA ALA A 135 11.37 7.51 3.11
C ALA A 135 12.87 7.30 2.90
N LEU A 136 13.25 6.08 2.60
CA LEU A 136 14.61 5.70 2.23
C LEU A 136 14.64 5.12 0.82
N VAL A 137 15.58 5.55 0.01
CA VAL A 137 15.87 4.98 -1.31
C VAL A 137 17.35 4.62 -1.37
N LYS A 138 17.64 3.34 -1.61
CA LYS A 138 19.01 2.81 -1.58
C LYS A 138 19.77 3.18 -0.28
N GLY A 139 19.05 3.14 0.84
CA GLY A 139 19.58 3.44 2.17
C GLY A 139 19.76 4.93 2.50
N LYS A 140 19.47 5.85 1.59
CA LYS A 140 19.56 7.31 1.78
C LYS A 140 18.20 7.94 2.01
N TRP A 141 18.13 9.01 2.81
CA TRP A 141 16.92 9.77 3.03
C TRP A 141 16.41 10.41 1.74
N ASN A 142 15.14 10.17 1.40
CA ASN A 142 14.49 10.71 0.20
C ASN A 142 13.95 12.13 0.47
N LEU A 143 14.85 13.09 0.70
CA LEU A 143 14.49 14.48 0.91
C LEU A 143 14.12 15.19 -0.39
N SER A 144 14.52 14.68 -1.54
CA SER A 144 14.10 15.22 -2.84
C SER A 144 12.58 15.16 -3.03
N GLU A 145 11.93 14.11 -2.51
CA GLU A 145 10.49 13.89 -2.66
C GLU A 145 9.68 14.27 -1.40
N TYR A 146 10.25 14.01 -0.21
CA TYR A 146 9.51 14.08 1.06
C TYR A 146 10.13 15.06 2.06
N LYS A 147 10.80 16.09 1.60
CA LYS A 147 11.47 17.08 2.46
C LYS A 147 10.54 17.64 3.54
N ARG A 148 9.34 18.06 3.10
CA ARG A 148 8.34 18.69 3.96
C ARG A 148 7.90 17.81 5.13
N GLU A 149 7.80 16.51 4.90
CA GLU A 149 7.37 15.53 5.88
C GLU A 149 8.53 15.01 6.72
N LEU A 150 9.70 14.77 6.10
CA LEU A 150 10.85 14.16 6.76
C LEU A 150 11.63 15.16 7.63
N GLU A 151 11.89 16.39 7.19
CA GLU A 151 12.71 17.33 7.97
C GLU A 151 12.18 17.56 9.39
N PRO A 152 10.88 17.80 9.61
CA PRO A 152 10.35 17.95 10.97
C PRO A 152 10.54 16.70 11.83
N LEU A 153 10.43 15.51 11.23
CA LEU A 153 10.61 14.23 11.94
C LEU A 153 12.08 14.00 12.30
N LEU A 154 13.00 14.27 11.38
CA LEU A 154 14.44 14.15 11.64
C LEU A 154 14.85 15.07 12.77
N ILE A 155 14.38 16.33 12.79
CA ILE A 155 14.64 17.28 13.87
C ILE A 155 14.03 16.79 15.18
N LYS A 156 12.76 16.41 15.18
CA LYS A 156 12.03 15.95 16.37
C LYS A 156 12.71 14.76 17.05
N TYR A 157 13.20 13.82 16.24
CA TYR A 157 13.85 12.61 16.76
C TYR A 157 15.37 12.69 16.81
N GLN A 158 15.95 13.87 16.59
CA GLN A 158 17.39 14.13 16.64
C GLN A 158 18.20 13.18 15.72
N ILE A 159 17.65 12.89 14.54
CA ILE A 159 18.30 12.04 13.55
C ILE A 159 19.15 12.92 12.64
N ASN A 160 20.46 12.65 12.59
CA ASN A 160 21.34 13.32 11.64
C ASN A 160 21.19 12.66 10.25
N PRO A 161 20.65 13.35 9.23
CA PRO A 161 20.46 12.79 7.91
C PRO A 161 21.78 12.42 7.22
N ASP A 162 22.89 13.11 7.54
CA ASP A 162 24.19 12.86 6.92
C ASP A 162 24.74 11.46 7.24
N THR A 163 24.32 10.87 8.34
CA THR A 163 24.74 9.51 8.74
C THR A 163 24.40 8.47 7.67
N ARG A 164 23.25 8.61 6.99
CA ARG A 164 22.83 7.77 5.88
C ARG A 164 23.02 8.43 4.51
N GLY A 165 23.22 9.75 4.51
CA GLY A 165 23.21 10.59 3.33
C GLY A 165 21.78 10.90 2.83
N VAL A 166 21.73 11.85 1.92
CA VAL A 166 20.47 12.38 1.34
C VAL A 166 20.47 12.13 -0.17
N GLN A 167 19.27 11.92 -0.72
CA GLN A 167 19.03 11.80 -2.15
C GLN A 167 18.22 13.01 -2.61
#